data_a9ba8763eb462bd315be4a1848050ba7
#
_entry.id   a9ba8763eb462bd315be4a1848050ba7
#
_cell.length_a   1.000
_cell.length_b   1.000
_cell.length_c   1.000
_cell.angle_alpha   90.00
_cell.angle_beta   90.00
_cell.angle_gamma   90.00
#
_symmetry.space_group_name_H-M   'P 1'
#
loop_
_entity.id
_entity.type
_entity.pdbx_description
1 polymer ?
#
loop_
_entity_poly.entity_id
_entity_poly.type
_entity_poly.pdbx_seq_one_letter_code
_entity_poly.pdbx_strand_id
1 'polypeptide(L)'
;MRSFIGIGFILFLTCSTWAQGYYAIENSSNPLPKALSVLQSAFNTKFLLPAWQKKYNEWQSLALAEGYFLFALEPRAIKDSVQYFHINPGPFFEGIALKSPTELNYLSAKELQLLVQDSLNWYVNNGYPFAQISLQVSSGSVPIATLQTTKGPEVKWGQIHVKPEGVIKEKVLANLLQIESGTLFSEQQLLQAEMQVAGQLPFKLLRSPEWALEEQSAAVYLFLERIKMSSATGIIGLQQNPSTQQNALVGELNLQLQNTWQKNEKFTLHWRSIAPQTQLLKSTLTWPYIGGSSYGVNAGFSLYRRDTSFLELKGNIGLTYLLANNWQLLAILDYWQSNALTNVTALSNLATFSTLSYGIGLQRQKLDFLPNPRKGMQLKASYLVGNKKAQSDLLTWRLELSQRYFLPLTKRQVLSLSQEFAHIQSATLFSNELYRFGGLERMRGFDEEAFFVSTLAFAGLEYRFLLDQYAHFLVFTDWAWLQNKVLGQQQTSVYAVGLGLVLGSENGQFKLSYGLGSQLGQPLQLNAGKLHVGFISYF
;
A
#
# COMPACT_ATOMS: atom_id res chain seq x y z
N MET A 1 -0.02 -4.06 22.45
CA MET A 1 0.83 -4.96 23.26
C MET A 1 1.58 -5.85 22.30
N ARG A 2 2.90 -5.76 22.21
CA ARG A 2 3.68 -6.73 21.44
C ARG A 2 3.55 -8.07 22.14
N SER A 3 3.01 -9.08 21.45
CA SER A 3 2.95 -10.45 21.94
C SER A 3 4.36 -10.93 22.25
N PHE A 4 4.64 -11.15 23.52
CA PHE A 4 5.89 -11.78 23.92
C PHE A 4 5.77 -13.26 23.64
N ILE A 5 6.49 -13.72 22.64
CA ILE A 5 6.72 -15.13 22.39
C ILE A 5 7.59 -15.65 23.54
N GLY A 6 6.95 -16.19 24.56
CA GLY A 6 7.61 -16.80 25.68
C GLY A 6 7.88 -18.26 25.38
N ILE A 7 9.13 -18.66 25.25
CA ILE A 7 9.54 -20.05 25.46
C ILE A 7 9.33 -20.30 26.97
N GLY A 8 8.16 -20.80 27.33
CA GLY A 8 7.80 -21.02 28.74
C GLY A 8 8.43 -22.29 29.27
N PHE A 9 9.52 -22.20 29.98
CA PHE A 9 9.88 -23.22 30.95
C PHE A 9 9.03 -23.00 32.19
N ILE A 10 8.10 -23.91 32.45
CA ILE A 10 7.33 -23.90 33.70
C ILE A 10 8.23 -24.43 34.79
N LEU A 11 8.90 -23.52 35.51
CA LEU A 11 9.37 -23.84 36.85
C LEU A 11 8.11 -23.82 37.75
N PHE A 12 7.61 -24.99 38.13
CA PHE A 12 6.64 -25.12 39.22
C PHE A 12 7.32 -24.62 40.51
N LEU A 13 7.28 -23.31 40.74
CA LEU A 13 7.45 -22.77 42.06
C LEU A 13 6.16 -23.04 42.83
N THR A 14 6.11 -24.19 43.52
CA THR A 14 5.11 -24.42 44.58
C THR A 14 5.40 -23.45 45.74
N CYS A 15 4.98 -22.21 45.60
CA CYS A 15 4.96 -21.23 46.68
C CYS A 15 3.65 -20.46 46.63
N SER A 16 2.68 -20.96 47.33
CA SER A 16 1.32 -20.44 47.42
C SER A 16 1.11 -19.19 48.31
N THR A 17 2.13 -18.43 48.64
CA THR A 17 1.97 -17.32 49.63
C THR A 17 2.72 -16.02 49.33
N TRP A 18 3.39 -15.80 48.17
CA TRP A 18 4.21 -14.60 47.93
C TRP A 18 3.80 -13.82 46.70
N ALA A 19 2.64 -13.18 46.76
CA ALA A 19 2.13 -12.40 45.61
C ALA A 19 2.74 -10.97 45.48
N GLN A 20 3.61 -10.51 46.40
CA GLN A 20 4.16 -9.15 46.43
C GLN A 20 5.67 -9.08 46.75
N GLY A 21 6.47 -10.06 46.34
CA GLY A 21 7.90 -10.08 46.54
C GLY A 21 8.70 -9.44 45.40
N TYR A 22 9.89 -8.95 45.70
CA TYR A 22 10.89 -8.58 44.71
C TYR A 22 11.81 -9.77 44.39
N TYR A 23 12.30 -9.81 43.14
CA TYR A 23 13.21 -10.83 42.63
C TYR A 23 14.46 -10.14 42.11
N ALA A 24 15.64 -10.69 42.37
CA ALA A 24 16.90 -10.14 41.92
C ALA A 24 17.93 -11.24 41.62
N ILE A 25 18.92 -10.95 40.79
CA ILE A 25 20.09 -11.81 40.56
C ILE A 25 21.22 -11.36 41.48
N GLU A 26 21.76 -12.30 42.21
CA GLU A 26 22.96 -12.06 43.06
C GLU A 26 24.21 -11.92 42.16
N ASN A 27 25.11 -11.03 42.54
CA ASN A 27 26.36 -10.83 41.83
C ASN A 27 27.20 -12.15 41.92
N SER A 28 27.55 -12.71 40.78
CA SER A 28 28.34 -13.94 40.73
C SER A 28 29.80 -13.65 40.94
N SER A 29 30.44 -14.40 41.83
CA SER A 29 31.89 -14.39 41.99
C SER A 29 32.65 -14.98 40.80
N ASN A 30 31.98 -15.80 39.99
CA ASN A 30 32.53 -16.36 38.76
C ASN A 30 32.07 -15.53 37.53
N PRO A 31 33.00 -15.20 36.61
CA PRO A 31 32.63 -14.44 35.41
C PRO A 31 31.70 -15.31 34.54
N LEU A 32 30.61 -14.68 34.10
CA LEU A 32 29.72 -15.30 33.09
C LEU A 32 30.46 -15.47 31.75
N PRO A 33 30.12 -16.50 30.97
CA PRO A 33 30.58 -16.62 29.60
C PRO A 33 30.39 -15.30 28.84
N LYS A 34 31.33 -14.95 27.95
CA LYS A 34 31.34 -13.70 27.22
C LYS A 34 30.01 -13.47 26.48
N ALA A 35 29.42 -14.53 25.93
CA ALA A 35 28.12 -14.49 25.25
C ALA A 35 26.97 -14.09 26.18
N LEU A 36 27.04 -14.39 27.46
CA LEU A 36 26.02 -14.06 28.46
C LEU A 36 26.38 -12.83 29.31
N SER A 37 27.43 -12.08 28.96
CA SER A 37 27.90 -10.91 29.71
C SER A 37 26.81 -9.80 29.81
N VAL A 38 25.90 -9.73 28.88
CA VAL A 38 24.76 -8.79 28.90
C VAL A 38 23.89 -8.96 30.17
N LEU A 39 23.85 -10.18 30.75
CA LEU A 39 23.09 -10.45 31.97
C LEU A 39 23.69 -9.77 33.20
N GLN A 40 24.97 -9.37 33.15
CA GLN A 40 25.60 -8.64 34.26
C GLN A 40 24.93 -7.30 34.56
N SER A 41 24.32 -6.67 33.58
CA SER A 41 23.56 -5.42 33.77
C SER A 41 22.33 -5.58 34.67
N ALA A 42 21.84 -6.81 34.83
CA ALA A 42 20.69 -7.13 35.67
C ALA A 42 21.05 -7.48 37.12
N PHE A 43 22.36 -7.60 37.46
CA PHE A 43 22.80 -7.94 38.82
C PHE A 43 22.32 -6.89 39.81
N ASN A 44 21.82 -7.34 40.95
CA ASN A 44 21.28 -6.54 42.04
C ASN A 44 20.09 -5.64 41.68
N THR A 45 19.55 -5.72 40.47
CA THR A 45 18.33 -5.04 40.08
C THR A 45 17.11 -5.77 40.63
N LYS A 46 16.21 -5.07 41.31
CA LYS A 46 14.99 -5.63 41.90
C LYS A 46 13.85 -5.59 40.87
N PHE A 47 13.20 -6.71 40.65
CA PHE A 47 12.06 -6.82 39.72
C PHE A 47 10.81 -7.28 40.48
N LEU A 48 9.65 -6.75 40.12
CA LEU A 48 8.36 -7.33 40.48
C LEU A 48 8.07 -8.58 39.64
N LEU A 49 7.24 -9.48 40.13
CA LEU A 49 6.97 -10.79 39.49
C LEU A 49 6.69 -10.72 37.98
N PRO A 50 5.80 -9.86 37.45
CA PRO A 50 5.56 -9.80 36.01
C PRO A 50 6.79 -9.37 35.19
N ALA A 51 7.56 -8.39 35.71
CA ALA A 51 8.79 -7.92 35.06
C ALA A 51 9.91 -8.98 35.15
N TRP A 52 9.99 -9.70 36.28
CA TRP A 52 10.90 -10.81 36.48
C TRP A 52 10.66 -11.95 35.51
N GLN A 53 9.42 -12.44 35.36
CA GLN A 53 9.07 -13.50 34.42
C GLN A 53 9.43 -13.12 32.97
N LYS A 54 9.17 -11.88 32.59
CA LYS A 54 9.55 -11.37 31.29
C LYS A 54 11.07 -11.41 31.07
N LYS A 55 11.83 -10.91 32.05
CA LYS A 55 13.30 -10.90 32.01
C LYS A 55 13.89 -12.31 32.02
N TYR A 56 13.37 -13.20 32.82
CA TYR A 56 13.78 -14.58 32.86
C TYR A 56 13.66 -15.26 31.49
N ASN A 57 12.52 -15.07 30.81
CA ASN A 57 12.28 -15.61 29.49
C ASN A 57 13.23 -15.03 28.43
N GLU A 58 13.52 -13.71 28.51
CA GLU A 58 14.51 -13.05 27.65
C GLU A 58 15.90 -13.66 27.83
N TRP A 59 16.35 -13.86 29.08
CA TRP A 59 17.66 -14.43 29.40
C TRP A 59 17.78 -15.89 28.98
N GLN A 60 16.73 -16.67 29.20
CA GLN A 60 16.66 -18.07 28.79
C GLN A 60 16.71 -18.22 27.27
N SER A 61 15.99 -17.38 26.56
CA SER A 61 16.03 -17.33 25.09
C SER A 61 17.42 -16.94 24.57
N LEU A 62 18.10 -15.99 25.22
CA LEU A 62 19.47 -15.62 24.89
C LEU A 62 20.46 -16.77 25.14
N ALA A 63 20.37 -17.41 26.32
CA ALA A 63 21.23 -18.53 26.66
C ALA A 63 21.06 -19.70 25.68
N LEU A 64 19.83 -20.01 25.32
CA LEU A 64 19.51 -21.04 24.33
C LEU A 64 20.09 -20.70 22.94
N ALA A 65 19.95 -19.44 22.49
CA ALA A 65 20.52 -19.01 21.22
C ALA A 65 22.04 -19.10 21.15
N GLU A 66 22.69 -18.97 22.31
CA GLU A 66 24.17 -19.05 22.47
C GLU A 66 24.66 -20.45 22.82
N GLY A 67 23.82 -21.49 22.80
CA GLY A 67 24.21 -22.88 23.03
C GLY A 67 24.25 -23.34 24.50
N TYR A 68 23.73 -22.54 25.43
CA TYR A 68 23.62 -22.88 26.86
C TYR A 68 22.22 -23.46 27.15
N PHE A 69 21.95 -24.67 26.67
CA PHE A 69 20.65 -25.32 26.73
C PHE A 69 20.18 -25.70 28.15
N LEU A 70 21.11 -25.78 29.11
CA LEU A 70 20.85 -26.13 30.51
C LEU A 70 20.89 -24.89 31.42
N PHE A 71 20.74 -23.69 30.87
CA PHE A 71 20.68 -22.45 31.62
C PHE A 71 19.58 -22.49 32.69
N ALA A 72 19.93 -22.21 33.93
CA ALA A 72 19.00 -22.17 35.03
C ALA A 72 19.29 -21.03 36.00
N LEU A 73 18.25 -20.55 36.68
CA LEU A 73 18.35 -19.66 37.82
C LEU A 73 18.13 -20.47 39.09
N GLU A 74 19.16 -20.62 39.92
CA GLU A 74 19.10 -21.36 41.18
C GLU A 74 18.68 -20.42 42.32
N PRO A 75 17.61 -20.73 43.08
CA PRO A 75 17.18 -19.89 44.16
C PRO A 75 18.21 -19.88 45.30
N ARG A 76 18.45 -18.68 45.84
CA ARG A 76 19.32 -18.43 47.00
C ARG A 76 18.45 -17.92 48.17
N ALA A 77 19.10 -17.42 49.22
CA ALA A 77 18.46 -16.95 50.41
C ALA A 77 17.56 -15.69 50.13
N ILE A 78 16.48 -15.56 50.87
CA ILE A 78 15.66 -14.37 50.90
C ILE A 78 16.30 -13.35 51.86
N LYS A 79 16.58 -12.13 51.36
CA LYS A 79 17.10 -11.01 52.17
C LYS A 79 16.22 -9.79 51.90
N ASP A 80 15.84 -9.10 52.96
CA ASP A 80 15.02 -7.86 52.90
C ASP A 80 13.79 -7.97 51.97
N SER A 81 13.05 -9.09 52.08
CA SER A 81 11.88 -9.39 51.24
C SER A 81 12.20 -9.52 49.74
N VAL A 82 13.45 -9.74 49.38
CA VAL A 82 13.90 -9.99 48.01
C VAL A 82 14.38 -11.43 47.88
N GLN A 83 13.82 -12.17 46.92
CA GLN A 83 14.29 -13.51 46.53
C GLN A 83 15.49 -13.35 45.58
N TYR A 84 16.66 -13.78 45.99
CA TYR A 84 17.85 -13.77 45.15
C TYR A 84 18.01 -15.08 44.36
N PHE A 85 18.57 -14.99 43.17
CA PHE A 85 18.89 -16.10 42.31
C PHE A 85 20.35 -16.05 41.85
N HIS A 86 20.95 -17.20 41.71
CA HIS A 86 22.26 -17.36 41.09
C HIS A 86 22.10 -17.86 39.66
N ILE A 87 22.91 -17.33 38.72
CA ILE A 87 22.92 -17.79 37.35
C ILE A 87 23.81 -19.01 37.23
N ASN A 88 23.22 -20.13 36.82
CA ASN A 88 23.94 -21.30 36.36
C ASN A 88 23.83 -21.41 34.85
N PRO A 89 24.85 -21.03 34.07
CA PRO A 89 24.78 -21.10 32.61
C PRO A 89 24.73 -22.53 32.07
N GLY A 90 25.18 -23.51 32.86
CA GLY A 90 25.37 -24.87 32.36
C GLY A 90 26.56 -25.00 31.38
N PRO A 91 26.83 -26.18 30.84
CA PRO A 91 27.83 -26.40 29.81
C PRO A 91 27.37 -25.83 28.46
N PHE A 92 28.36 -25.43 27.66
CA PHE A 92 28.15 -25.04 26.27
C PHE A 92 28.07 -26.25 25.36
N PHE A 93 27.11 -26.25 24.41
CA PHE A 93 26.98 -27.26 23.37
C PHE A 93 26.81 -26.58 22.01
N GLU A 94 27.46 -27.09 20.96
CA GLU A 94 27.32 -26.60 19.60
C GLU A 94 25.91 -26.86 19.02
N GLY A 95 25.22 -27.88 19.54
CA GLY A 95 23.87 -28.23 19.12
C GLY A 95 23.20 -29.20 20.09
N ILE A 96 21.99 -29.55 19.76
CA ILE A 96 21.09 -30.37 20.56
C ILE A 96 20.39 -31.41 19.68
N ALA A 97 20.23 -32.61 20.17
CA ALA A 97 19.45 -33.65 19.49
C ALA A 97 17.96 -33.46 19.80
N LEU A 98 17.19 -33.10 18.81
CA LEU A 98 15.73 -33.00 18.94
C LEU A 98 15.09 -34.38 18.78
N LYS A 99 14.40 -34.83 19.82
CA LYS A 99 13.68 -36.10 19.80
C LYS A 99 12.31 -35.88 19.12
N SER A 100 12.15 -36.47 17.95
CA SER A 100 10.87 -36.62 17.23
C SER A 100 10.34 -38.06 17.46
N PRO A 101 9.05 -38.35 17.24
CA PRO A 101 8.52 -39.71 17.38
C PRO A 101 9.22 -40.78 16.55
N THR A 102 9.83 -40.38 15.43
CA THR A 102 10.47 -41.32 14.47
C THR A 102 11.98 -41.21 14.40
N GLU A 103 12.58 -40.05 14.74
CA GLU A 103 13.99 -39.77 14.51
C GLU A 103 14.60 -38.82 15.54
N LEU A 104 15.92 -38.88 15.69
CA LEU A 104 16.73 -37.89 16.41
C LEU A 104 17.37 -36.97 15.39
N ASN A 105 16.98 -35.70 15.36
CA ASN A 105 17.57 -34.68 14.49
C ASN A 105 18.52 -33.79 15.29
N TYR A 106 19.77 -33.71 14.87
CA TYR A 106 20.75 -32.80 15.50
C TYR A 106 20.60 -31.41 14.92
N LEU A 107 20.34 -30.42 15.77
CA LEU A 107 20.11 -29.01 15.40
C LEU A 107 21.11 -28.13 16.15
N SER A 108 21.61 -27.12 15.48
CA SER A 108 22.28 -26.00 16.14
C SER A 108 21.29 -25.19 16.99
N ALA A 109 21.78 -24.42 17.94
CA ALA A 109 20.95 -23.53 18.76
C ALA A 109 20.08 -22.59 17.91
N LYS A 110 20.65 -22.06 16.82
CA LYS A 110 19.95 -21.16 15.90
C LYS A 110 18.84 -21.87 15.12
N GLU A 111 19.08 -23.07 14.64
CA GLU A 111 18.07 -23.88 13.93
C GLU A 111 16.93 -24.27 14.85
N LEU A 112 17.23 -24.66 16.09
CA LEU A 112 16.22 -24.94 17.10
C LEU A 112 15.35 -23.69 17.40
N GLN A 113 15.98 -22.54 17.56
CA GLN A 113 15.26 -21.28 17.79
C GLN A 113 14.33 -20.93 16.62
N LEU A 114 14.79 -21.06 15.38
CA LEU A 114 13.97 -20.85 14.18
C LEU A 114 12.80 -21.83 14.12
N LEU A 115 13.04 -23.12 14.38
CA LEU A 115 12.00 -24.15 14.39
C LEU A 115 10.89 -23.85 15.42
N VAL A 116 11.29 -23.48 16.63
CA VAL A 116 10.34 -23.10 17.70
C VAL A 116 9.55 -21.85 17.31
N GLN A 117 10.24 -20.83 16.76
CA GLN A 117 9.63 -19.60 16.32
C GLN A 117 8.63 -19.83 15.19
N ASP A 118 9.01 -20.61 14.17
CA ASP A 118 8.13 -20.92 13.04
C ASP A 118 6.93 -21.75 13.48
N SER A 119 7.14 -22.69 14.41
CA SER A 119 6.04 -23.47 14.99
C SER A 119 5.06 -22.59 15.77
N LEU A 120 5.54 -21.68 16.61
CA LEU A 120 4.69 -20.73 17.33
C LEU A 120 3.95 -19.81 16.37
N ASN A 121 4.64 -19.27 15.38
CA ASN A 121 4.03 -18.44 14.33
C ASN A 121 2.91 -19.20 13.60
N TRP A 122 3.12 -20.48 13.32
CA TRP A 122 2.10 -21.30 12.71
C TRP A 122 0.87 -21.43 13.61
N TYR A 123 1.03 -21.75 14.90
CA TYR A 123 -0.09 -21.88 15.83
C TYR A 123 -0.84 -20.57 16.00
N VAL A 124 -0.14 -19.46 16.22
CA VAL A 124 -0.73 -18.13 16.40
C VAL A 124 -1.51 -17.69 15.16
N ASN A 125 -1.05 -18.07 13.96
CA ASN A 125 -1.74 -17.73 12.72
C ASN A 125 -2.83 -18.73 12.31
N ASN A 126 -3.00 -19.81 13.08
CA ASN A 126 -4.03 -20.82 12.84
C ASN A 126 -5.01 -20.97 14.03
N GLY A 127 -5.31 -19.88 14.72
CA GLY A 127 -6.34 -19.82 15.73
C GLY A 127 -5.89 -20.09 17.16
N TYR A 128 -4.60 -20.21 17.45
CA TYR A 128 -4.10 -20.51 18.79
C TYR A 128 -3.17 -19.39 19.32
N PRO A 129 -3.70 -18.19 19.64
CA PRO A 129 -2.89 -17.06 20.10
C PRO A 129 -2.22 -17.29 21.47
N PHE A 130 -2.67 -18.27 22.22
CA PHE A 130 -2.13 -18.65 23.54
C PHE A 130 -1.26 -19.90 23.48
N ALA A 131 -0.86 -20.34 22.29
CA ALA A 131 0.02 -21.49 22.14
C ALA A 131 1.37 -21.27 22.85
N GLN A 132 1.83 -22.29 23.52
CA GLN A 132 3.11 -22.31 24.22
C GLN A 132 3.91 -23.54 23.79
N ILE A 133 5.19 -23.36 23.55
CA ILE A 133 6.12 -24.44 23.31
C ILE A 133 7.15 -24.43 24.43
N SER A 134 7.21 -25.52 25.18
CA SER A 134 8.22 -25.73 26.20
C SER A 134 9.28 -26.72 25.71
N LEU A 135 10.54 -26.44 26.04
CA LEU A 135 11.66 -27.28 25.73
C LEU A 135 12.10 -28.03 26.98
N GLN A 136 12.00 -29.35 26.98
CA GLN A 136 12.55 -30.18 28.02
C GLN A 136 13.90 -30.74 27.54
N VAL A 137 14.97 -30.41 28.25
CA VAL A 137 16.32 -30.83 27.91
C VAL A 137 16.83 -31.83 28.94
N SER A 138 17.25 -32.99 28.49
CA SER A 138 17.93 -33.97 29.32
C SER A 138 19.45 -33.80 29.21
N SER A 139 20.14 -33.85 30.35
CA SER A 139 21.62 -33.82 30.41
C SER A 139 22.25 -35.12 29.92
N GLY A 140 23.32 -35.01 29.15
CA GLY A 140 24.08 -36.12 28.60
C GLY A 140 25.33 -35.63 27.87
N SER A 141 26.10 -36.52 27.27
CA SER A 141 27.24 -36.15 26.39
C SER A 141 26.77 -35.30 25.18
N VAL A 142 25.54 -35.55 24.69
CA VAL A 142 24.79 -34.71 23.77
C VAL A 142 23.47 -34.43 24.44
N PRO A 143 23.04 -33.15 24.62
CA PRO A 143 21.75 -32.84 25.19
C PRO A 143 20.64 -33.29 24.25
N ILE A 144 19.59 -33.92 24.82
CA ILE A 144 18.40 -34.31 24.05
C ILE A 144 17.26 -33.39 24.43
N ALA A 145 16.68 -32.71 23.42
CA ALA A 145 15.51 -31.87 23.58
C ALA A 145 14.23 -32.61 23.20
N THR A 146 13.19 -32.37 23.96
CA THR A 146 11.81 -32.73 23.60
C THR A 146 10.96 -31.49 23.62
N LEU A 147 10.26 -31.19 22.50
CA LEU A 147 9.31 -30.09 22.41
C LEU A 147 7.95 -30.56 22.91
N GLN A 148 7.44 -29.85 23.91
CA GLN A 148 6.08 -30.04 24.39
C GLN A 148 5.25 -28.82 24.03
N THR A 149 4.21 -29.04 23.21
CA THR A 149 3.33 -27.97 22.74
C THR A 149 2.00 -28.00 23.48
N THR A 150 1.65 -26.88 24.07
CA THR A 150 0.32 -26.62 24.63
C THR A 150 -0.38 -25.61 23.75
N LYS A 151 -1.39 -26.03 22.98
CA LYS A 151 -2.07 -25.17 21.98
C LYS A 151 -2.88 -24.05 22.62
N GLY A 152 -3.46 -24.29 23.81
CA GLY A 152 -4.43 -23.39 24.39
C GLY A 152 -5.80 -23.48 23.68
N PRO A 153 -6.77 -22.61 24.02
CA PRO A 153 -8.07 -22.58 23.37
C PRO A 153 -7.97 -22.07 21.92
N GLU A 154 -8.80 -22.65 21.05
CA GLU A 154 -9.01 -22.13 19.70
C GLU A 154 -9.77 -20.80 19.77
N VAL A 155 -9.28 -19.78 19.10
CA VAL A 155 -9.86 -18.44 19.06
C VAL A 155 -10.22 -18.10 17.61
N LYS A 156 -11.43 -17.58 17.43
CA LYS A 156 -11.92 -17.08 16.14
C LYS A 156 -12.06 -15.58 16.17
N TRP A 157 -12.03 -14.95 15.01
CA TRP A 157 -12.31 -13.53 14.90
C TRP A 157 -13.76 -13.22 15.32
N GLY A 158 -13.93 -12.18 16.12
CA GLY A 158 -15.19 -11.59 16.54
C GLY A 158 -15.56 -10.34 15.74
N GLN A 159 -16.05 -9.33 16.45
CA GLN A 159 -16.45 -8.05 15.86
C GLN A 159 -15.24 -7.13 15.69
N ILE A 160 -15.37 -6.18 14.74
CA ILE A 160 -14.41 -5.11 14.56
C ILE A 160 -15.03 -3.83 15.12
N HIS A 161 -14.36 -3.21 16.07
CA HIS A 161 -14.77 -1.95 16.69
C HIS A 161 -13.92 -0.80 16.18
N VAL A 162 -14.58 0.23 15.68
CA VAL A 162 -13.93 1.44 15.18
C VAL A 162 -14.14 2.59 16.17
N LYS A 163 -13.08 3.25 16.55
CA LYS A 163 -13.11 4.43 17.42
C LYS A 163 -12.45 5.65 16.73
N PRO A 164 -13.10 6.82 16.65
CA PRO A 164 -14.50 7.07 17.03
C PRO A 164 -15.49 6.40 16.08
N GLU A 165 -16.70 6.20 16.56
CA GLU A 165 -17.78 5.61 15.75
C GLU A 165 -18.20 6.52 14.58
N GLY A 166 -18.78 5.93 13.53
CA GLY A 166 -19.31 6.69 12.37
C GLY A 166 -18.24 7.16 11.38
N VAL A 167 -17.00 6.73 11.53
CA VAL A 167 -15.90 7.09 10.61
C VAL A 167 -15.97 6.27 9.32
N ILE A 168 -16.22 4.98 9.44
CA ILE A 168 -16.40 4.03 8.33
C ILE A 168 -17.31 2.89 8.81
N LYS A 169 -18.04 2.27 7.90
CA LYS A 169 -18.88 1.11 8.25
C LYS A 169 -18.00 -0.11 8.55
N GLU A 170 -18.24 -0.78 9.68
CA GLU A 170 -17.46 -1.93 10.14
C GLU A 170 -17.41 -3.07 9.10
N LYS A 171 -18.52 -3.35 8.41
CA LYS A 171 -18.55 -4.35 7.33
C LYS A 171 -17.60 -4.01 6.16
N VAL A 172 -17.44 -2.73 5.82
CA VAL A 172 -16.51 -2.30 4.78
C VAL A 172 -15.08 -2.54 5.24
N LEU A 173 -14.82 -2.24 6.51
CA LEU A 173 -13.52 -2.45 7.12
C LEU A 173 -13.17 -3.93 7.25
N ALA A 174 -14.12 -4.78 7.63
CA ALA A 174 -13.94 -6.23 7.71
C ALA A 174 -13.47 -6.82 6.37
N ASN A 175 -14.10 -6.43 5.28
CA ASN A 175 -13.68 -6.85 3.93
C ASN A 175 -12.32 -6.30 3.53
N LEU A 176 -12.05 -5.02 3.81
CA LEU A 176 -10.76 -4.42 3.51
C LEU A 176 -9.62 -5.14 4.23
N LEU A 177 -9.81 -5.43 5.53
CA LEU A 177 -8.83 -6.08 6.38
C LEU A 177 -8.79 -7.59 6.15
N GLN A 178 -9.75 -8.14 5.41
CA GLN A 178 -9.92 -9.58 5.22
C GLN A 178 -10.05 -10.33 6.56
N ILE A 179 -10.66 -9.66 7.55
CA ILE A 179 -10.98 -10.22 8.86
C ILE A 179 -12.49 -10.51 8.86
N GLU A 180 -12.84 -11.77 8.74
CA GLU A 180 -14.23 -12.24 8.73
C GLU A 180 -14.57 -12.89 10.06
N SER A 181 -15.67 -12.44 10.68
CA SER A 181 -16.15 -13.02 11.95
C SER A 181 -16.40 -14.52 11.81
N GLY A 182 -15.92 -15.29 12.78
CA GLY A 182 -16.02 -16.75 12.79
C GLY A 182 -14.85 -17.49 12.11
N THR A 183 -13.96 -16.81 11.38
CA THR A 183 -12.71 -17.39 10.86
C THR A 183 -11.64 -17.47 11.95
N LEU A 184 -10.63 -18.32 11.76
CA LEU A 184 -9.57 -18.52 12.74
C LEU A 184 -8.74 -17.23 12.94
N PHE A 185 -8.39 -16.94 14.17
CA PHE A 185 -7.49 -15.84 14.52
C PHE A 185 -6.12 -15.98 13.83
N SER A 186 -5.58 -14.86 13.37
CA SER A 186 -4.22 -14.78 12.83
C SER A 186 -3.58 -13.44 13.19
N GLU A 187 -2.48 -13.48 13.92
CA GLU A 187 -1.71 -12.27 14.27
C GLU A 187 -1.16 -11.59 13.00
N GLN A 188 -0.80 -12.36 11.99
CA GLN A 188 -0.33 -11.84 10.71
C GLN A 188 -1.40 -11.01 10.02
N GLN A 189 -2.68 -11.41 10.07
CA GLN A 189 -3.78 -10.59 9.54
C GLN A 189 -3.90 -9.26 10.29
N LEU A 190 -3.73 -9.26 11.62
CA LEU A 190 -3.76 -8.03 12.42
C LEU A 190 -2.61 -7.08 12.04
N LEU A 191 -1.40 -7.59 11.86
CA LEU A 191 -0.25 -6.81 11.40
C LEU A 191 -0.44 -6.27 9.96
N GLN A 192 -1.06 -7.07 9.10
CA GLN A 192 -1.40 -6.63 7.74
C GLN A 192 -2.49 -5.54 7.77
N ALA A 193 -3.45 -5.60 8.70
CA ALA A 193 -4.49 -4.61 8.87
C ALA A 193 -3.92 -3.20 9.07
N GLU A 194 -2.85 -3.07 9.86
CA GLU A 194 -2.16 -1.78 10.06
C GLU A 194 -1.68 -1.17 8.73
N MET A 195 -1.02 -1.99 7.89
CA MET A 195 -0.52 -1.54 6.60
C MET A 195 -1.65 -1.23 5.59
N GLN A 196 -2.75 -1.97 5.67
CA GLN A 196 -3.89 -1.78 4.78
C GLN A 196 -4.64 -0.49 5.10
N VAL A 197 -4.87 -0.19 6.38
CA VAL A 197 -5.49 1.06 6.80
C VAL A 197 -4.65 2.26 6.39
N ALA A 198 -3.35 2.23 6.69
CA ALA A 198 -2.45 3.34 6.41
C ALA A 198 -2.32 3.68 4.92
N GLY A 199 -2.42 2.67 4.03
CA GLY A 199 -2.13 2.83 2.61
C GLY A 199 -3.35 2.97 1.70
N GLN A 200 -4.58 2.72 2.19
CA GLN A 200 -5.75 2.62 1.31
C GLN A 200 -6.95 3.42 1.76
N LEU A 201 -7.03 3.75 3.02
CA LEU A 201 -8.14 4.47 3.58
C LEU A 201 -7.80 5.94 3.80
N PRO A 202 -8.80 6.83 3.78
CA PRO A 202 -8.63 8.22 4.18
C PRO A 202 -8.57 8.34 5.72
N PHE A 203 -7.77 7.45 6.35
CA PHE A 203 -7.63 7.37 7.79
C PHE A 203 -6.19 7.13 8.19
N LYS A 204 -5.83 7.70 9.33
CA LYS A 204 -4.58 7.44 10.02
C LYS A 204 -4.88 6.59 11.26
N LEU A 205 -4.07 5.58 11.50
CA LEU A 205 -4.09 4.86 12.76
C LEU A 205 -3.43 5.73 13.84
N LEU A 206 -4.16 5.99 14.91
CA LEU A 206 -3.62 6.70 16.10
C LEU A 206 -2.69 5.79 16.91
N ARG A 207 -2.94 4.49 16.87
CA ARG A 207 -2.12 3.42 17.45
C ARG A 207 -2.32 2.11 16.70
N SER A 208 -1.40 1.17 16.86
CA SER A 208 -1.52 -0.16 16.25
C SER A 208 -2.83 -0.83 16.62
N PRO A 209 -3.43 -1.63 15.70
CA PRO A 209 -4.63 -2.39 15.99
C PRO A 209 -4.45 -3.24 17.25
N GLU A 210 -5.47 -3.26 18.09
CA GLU A 210 -5.50 -4.06 19.31
C GLU A 210 -6.60 -5.11 19.18
N TRP A 211 -6.46 -6.19 19.92
CA TRP A 211 -7.52 -7.17 20.05
C TRP A 211 -7.75 -7.55 21.52
N ALA A 212 -8.95 -7.92 21.82
CA ALA A 212 -9.33 -8.43 23.13
C ALA A 212 -10.20 -9.68 22.98
N LEU A 213 -10.07 -10.60 23.94
CA LEU A 213 -10.95 -11.76 23.98
C LEU A 213 -12.30 -11.34 24.57
N GLU A 214 -13.35 -11.43 23.77
CA GLU A 214 -14.73 -11.21 24.17
C GLU A 214 -15.48 -12.53 24.05
N GLU A 215 -16.01 -13.03 25.17
CA GLU A 215 -16.62 -14.36 25.29
C GLU A 215 -15.64 -15.46 24.86
N GLN A 216 -15.63 -15.88 23.60
CA GLN A 216 -14.71 -16.88 23.03
C GLN A 216 -14.14 -16.42 21.66
N SER A 217 -14.31 -15.15 21.31
CA SER A 217 -13.86 -14.56 20.05
C SER A 217 -12.91 -13.39 20.27
N ALA A 218 -12.02 -13.16 19.30
CA ALA A 218 -11.10 -12.04 19.31
C ALA A 218 -11.78 -10.81 18.65
N ALA A 219 -12.22 -9.85 19.44
CA ALA A 219 -12.70 -8.57 18.95
C ALA A 219 -11.51 -7.66 18.60
N VAL A 220 -11.56 -6.99 17.45
CA VAL A 220 -10.51 -6.07 16.96
C VAL A 220 -10.91 -4.64 17.23
N TYR A 221 -9.98 -3.85 17.78
CA TYR A 221 -10.16 -2.42 18.06
C TYR A 221 -9.24 -1.59 17.19
N LEU A 222 -9.83 -0.72 16.38
CA LEU A 222 -9.12 0.21 15.51
C LEU A 222 -9.39 1.64 15.93
N PHE A 223 -8.30 2.39 16.14
CA PHE A 223 -8.36 3.80 16.56
C PHE A 223 -7.97 4.64 15.36
N LEU A 224 -8.96 5.23 14.70
CA LEU A 224 -8.82 5.92 13.42
C LEU A 224 -9.00 7.43 13.57
N GLU A 225 -8.13 8.19 12.91
CA GLU A 225 -8.30 9.61 12.68
C GLU A 225 -8.59 9.84 11.19
N ARG A 226 -9.61 10.65 10.89
CA ARG A 226 -9.95 10.96 9.50
C ARG A 226 -8.88 11.87 8.88
N ILE A 227 -8.34 11.47 7.73
CA ILE A 227 -7.52 12.35 6.89
C ILE A 227 -8.45 13.03 5.89
N LYS A 228 -8.29 14.34 5.73
CA LYS A 228 -8.99 15.10 4.70
C LYS A 228 -8.48 14.67 3.33
N MET A 229 -9.31 14.03 2.54
CA MET A 229 -8.99 13.53 1.19
C MET A 229 -10.00 13.99 0.13
N SER A 230 -11.13 14.54 0.56
CA SER A 230 -11.97 15.31 -0.33
C SER A 230 -11.24 16.58 -0.72
N SER A 231 -11.29 16.95 -1.98
CA SER A 231 -10.57 18.14 -2.46
C SER A 231 -11.37 18.85 -3.53
N ALA A 232 -11.23 20.15 -3.57
CA ALA A 232 -11.74 20.99 -4.64
C ALA A 232 -10.67 21.97 -5.08
N THR A 233 -10.51 22.11 -6.39
CA THR A 233 -9.67 23.14 -6.98
C THR A 233 -10.39 23.68 -8.19
N GLY A 234 -10.26 24.96 -8.45
CA GLY A 234 -10.86 25.51 -9.65
C GLY A 234 -10.50 26.97 -9.88
N ILE A 235 -10.49 27.32 -11.13
CA ILE A 235 -10.45 28.69 -11.61
C ILE A 235 -11.48 28.80 -12.72
N ILE A 236 -12.32 29.80 -12.66
CA ILE A 236 -13.37 30.04 -13.64
C ILE A 236 -13.30 31.50 -14.10
N GLY A 237 -13.36 31.71 -15.39
CA GLY A 237 -13.32 33.01 -16.01
C GLY A 237 -14.33 33.10 -17.16
N LEU A 238 -14.56 34.31 -17.62
CA LEU A 238 -15.33 34.58 -18.84
C LEU A 238 -14.38 35.09 -19.91
N GLN A 239 -14.40 34.48 -21.08
CA GLN A 239 -13.65 34.89 -22.24
C GLN A 239 -14.59 35.10 -23.40
N GLN A 240 -14.45 36.24 -24.09
CA GLN A 240 -15.24 36.48 -25.30
C GLN A 240 -14.69 35.59 -26.44
N ASN A 241 -15.58 34.89 -27.11
CA ASN A 241 -15.26 34.12 -28.30
C ASN A 241 -15.03 35.11 -29.47
N PRO A 242 -13.80 35.13 -30.06
CA PRO A 242 -13.49 36.08 -31.13
C PRO A 242 -14.40 35.96 -32.37
N SER A 243 -14.88 34.73 -32.66
CA SER A 243 -15.68 34.46 -33.85
C SER A 243 -17.18 34.78 -33.68
N THR A 244 -17.72 34.55 -32.47
CA THR A 244 -19.18 34.72 -32.19
C THR A 244 -19.49 35.96 -31.35
N GLN A 245 -18.46 36.61 -30.80
CA GLN A 245 -18.54 37.72 -29.84
C GLN A 245 -19.35 37.41 -28.57
N GLN A 246 -19.68 36.14 -28.34
CA GLN A 246 -20.39 35.70 -27.15
C GLN A 246 -19.38 35.37 -26.03
N ASN A 247 -19.79 35.65 -24.80
CA ASN A 247 -19.00 35.24 -23.62
C ASN A 247 -19.07 33.73 -23.43
N ALA A 248 -17.94 33.08 -23.34
CA ALA A 248 -17.81 31.68 -23.04
C ALA A 248 -17.18 31.49 -21.66
N LEU A 249 -17.64 30.50 -20.93
CA LEU A 249 -17.06 30.09 -19.67
C LEU A 249 -15.76 29.31 -19.96
N VAL A 250 -14.65 29.78 -19.39
CA VAL A 250 -13.33 29.11 -19.47
C VAL A 250 -12.81 28.85 -18.09
N GLY A 251 -11.96 27.84 -17.96
CA GLY A 251 -11.37 27.50 -16.69
C GLY A 251 -11.25 26.01 -16.46
N GLU A 252 -10.99 25.66 -15.22
CA GLU A 252 -10.86 24.28 -14.77
C GLU A 252 -11.49 24.11 -13.39
N LEU A 253 -12.20 23.02 -13.18
CA LEU A 253 -12.75 22.60 -11.90
C LEU A 253 -12.41 21.14 -11.67
N ASN A 254 -11.74 20.86 -10.57
CA ASN A 254 -11.49 19.51 -10.09
C ASN A 254 -12.13 19.33 -8.72
N LEU A 255 -13.03 18.37 -8.60
CA LEU A 255 -13.68 17.96 -7.36
C LEU A 255 -13.38 16.47 -7.11
N GLN A 256 -12.94 16.17 -5.92
CA GLN A 256 -12.82 14.80 -5.43
C GLN A 256 -13.54 14.69 -4.10
N LEU A 257 -14.49 13.78 -4.01
CA LEU A 257 -15.17 13.41 -2.77
C LEU A 257 -14.74 11.99 -2.38
N GLN A 258 -14.33 11.81 -1.14
CA GLN A 258 -13.86 10.52 -0.64
C GLN A 258 -14.56 10.15 0.66
N ASN A 259 -15.11 8.93 0.72
CA ASN A 259 -15.76 8.37 1.91
C ASN A 259 -16.88 9.24 2.51
N THR A 260 -17.61 9.96 1.67
CA THR A 260 -18.74 10.81 2.07
C THR A 260 -19.88 9.98 2.68
N TRP A 261 -20.12 8.78 2.15
CA TRP A 261 -21.12 7.83 2.62
C TRP A 261 -20.57 6.74 3.54
N GLN A 262 -19.33 6.88 4.05
CA GLN A 262 -18.67 5.94 4.96
C GLN A 262 -18.52 4.50 4.38
N LYS A 263 -18.40 4.39 3.06
CA LYS A 263 -18.28 3.12 2.34
C LYS A 263 -16.96 3.02 1.56
N ASN A 264 -16.02 3.93 1.85
CA ASN A 264 -14.75 4.10 1.14
C ASN A 264 -14.93 4.40 -0.36
N GLU A 265 -16.07 4.96 -0.72
CA GLU A 265 -16.36 5.37 -2.09
C GLU A 265 -15.54 6.62 -2.46
N LYS A 266 -15.27 6.75 -3.76
CA LYS A 266 -14.59 7.90 -4.33
C LYS A 266 -15.36 8.38 -5.56
N PHE A 267 -15.74 9.66 -5.54
CA PHE A 267 -16.30 10.36 -6.68
C PHE A 267 -15.31 11.43 -7.13
N THR A 268 -15.07 11.53 -8.44
CA THR A 268 -14.27 12.62 -9.03
C THR A 268 -15.05 13.28 -10.15
N LEU A 269 -14.94 14.60 -10.23
CA LEU A 269 -15.45 15.40 -11.32
C LEU A 269 -14.32 16.32 -11.80
N HIS A 270 -13.98 16.24 -13.07
CA HIS A 270 -13.03 17.14 -13.73
C HIS A 270 -13.74 17.82 -14.90
N TRP A 271 -13.87 19.13 -14.82
CA TRP A 271 -14.33 19.97 -15.92
C TRP A 271 -13.19 20.91 -16.31
N ARG A 272 -12.96 21.03 -17.62
CA ARG A 272 -11.94 21.93 -18.17
C ARG A 272 -12.45 22.55 -19.48
N SER A 273 -12.27 23.86 -19.60
CA SER A 273 -12.55 24.62 -20.81
C SER A 273 -11.40 25.62 -21.02
N ILE A 274 -10.41 25.26 -21.84
CA ILE A 274 -9.20 26.08 -22.05
C ILE A 274 -9.45 27.16 -23.10
N ALA A 275 -10.26 26.86 -24.08
CA ALA A 275 -10.62 27.78 -25.16
C ALA A 275 -12.10 27.68 -25.47
N PRO A 276 -12.71 28.72 -26.04
CA PRO A 276 -14.09 28.65 -26.52
C PRO A 276 -14.27 27.41 -27.40
N GLN A 277 -15.31 26.63 -27.13
CA GLN A 277 -15.65 25.37 -27.84
C GLN A 277 -14.76 24.16 -27.60
N THR A 278 -13.66 24.25 -26.81
CA THR A 278 -12.88 23.07 -26.39
C THR A 278 -13.15 22.79 -24.92
N GLN A 279 -13.89 21.72 -24.67
CA GLN A 279 -14.37 21.38 -23.34
C GLN A 279 -14.19 19.90 -23.01
N LEU A 280 -13.80 19.62 -21.79
CA LEU A 280 -13.74 18.29 -21.20
C LEU A 280 -14.60 18.26 -19.94
N LEU A 281 -15.48 17.29 -19.84
CA LEU A 281 -16.14 16.91 -18.60
C LEU A 281 -15.87 15.42 -18.37
N LYS A 282 -15.25 15.08 -17.25
CA LYS A 282 -14.99 13.70 -16.87
C LYS A 282 -15.45 13.47 -15.45
N SER A 283 -16.24 12.42 -15.23
CA SER A 283 -16.63 11.99 -13.90
C SER A 283 -16.33 10.53 -13.70
N THR A 284 -15.94 10.15 -12.49
CA THR A 284 -15.75 8.75 -12.11
C THR A 284 -16.31 8.49 -10.73
N LEU A 285 -16.93 7.34 -10.57
CA LEU A 285 -17.41 6.83 -9.30
C LEU A 285 -16.75 5.46 -9.06
N THR A 286 -16.10 5.32 -7.94
CA THR A 286 -15.58 4.05 -7.44
C THR A 286 -16.31 3.69 -6.16
N TRP A 287 -16.96 2.55 -6.14
CA TRP A 287 -17.67 2.03 -4.98
C TRP A 287 -17.14 0.63 -4.66
N PRO A 288 -16.15 0.50 -3.76
CA PRO A 288 -15.34 -0.72 -3.64
C PRO A 288 -16.04 -1.89 -2.95
N TYR A 289 -17.05 -1.65 -2.07
CA TYR A 289 -17.62 -2.70 -1.21
C TYR A 289 -19.14 -2.64 -1.20
N ILE A 290 -19.78 -3.12 -2.28
CA ILE A 290 -21.24 -3.11 -2.39
C ILE A 290 -21.85 -4.04 -1.33
N GLY A 291 -22.73 -3.48 -0.50
CA GLY A 291 -23.38 -4.25 0.58
C GLY A 291 -22.42 -4.77 1.65
N GLY A 292 -21.15 -4.36 1.65
CA GLY A 292 -20.12 -4.91 2.51
C GLY A 292 -19.56 -6.24 2.00
N SER A 293 -19.65 -6.49 0.69
CA SER A 293 -19.05 -7.67 0.04
C SER A 293 -17.69 -7.34 -0.56
N SER A 294 -16.97 -8.35 -1.05
CA SER A 294 -15.72 -8.18 -1.82
C SER A 294 -15.95 -7.67 -3.26
N TYR A 295 -17.19 -7.40 -3.63
CA TYR A 295 -17.55 -6.85 -4.94
C TYR A 295 -17.67 -5.33 -4.88
N GLY A 296 -17.22 -4.67 -5.95
CA GLY A 296 -17.33 -3.23 -6.12
C GLY A 296 -17.76 -2.87 -7.54
N VAL A 297 -18.09 -1.59 -7.74
CA VAL A 297 -18.41 -1.02 -9.05
C VAL A 297 -17.57 0.21 -9.29
N ASN A 298 -17.05 0.31 -10.51
CA ASN A 298 -16.46 1.53 -11.06
C ASN A 298 -17.34 2.00 -12.20
N ALA A 299 -17.71 3.27 -12.22
CA ALA A 299 -18.42 3.88 -13.33
C ALA A 299 -17.67 5.13 -13.77
N GLY A 300 -17.54 5.31 -15.06
CA GLY A 300 -16.90 6.48 -15.64
C GLY A 300 -17.71 7.06 -16.77
N PHE A 301 -17.69 8.38 -16.87
CA PHE A 301 -18.31 9.15 -17.94
C PHE A 301 -17.33 10.23 -18.39
N SER A 302 -17.20 10.46 -19.69
CA SER A 302 -16.41 11.54 -20.25
C SER A 302 -17.08 12.11 -21.49
N LEU A 303 -17.21 13.44 -21.51
CA LEU A 303 -17.60 14.21 -22.68
C LEU A 303 -16.43 15.11 -23.05
N TYR A 304 -15.94 14.99 -24.27
CA TYR A 304 -14.88 15.84 -24.80
C TYR A 304 -15.29 16.46 -26.12
N ARG A 305 -15.26 17.76 -26.20
CA ARG A 305 -15.45 18.52 -27.42
C ARG A 305 -14.13 19.20 -27.77
N ARG A 306 -13.65 18.97 -28.98
CA ARG A 306 -12.49 19.67 -29.51
C ARG A 306 -12.93 20.63 -30.58
N ASP A 307 -12.99 21.92 -30.24
CA ASP A 307 -13.41 23.00 -31.12
C ASP A 307 -14.62 22.64 -31.99
N THR A 308 -14.54 22.88 -33.28
CA THR A 308 -15.55 22.48 -34.28
C THR A 308 -15.23 21.14 -34.94
N SER A 309 -14.14 20.42 -34.49
CA SER A 309 -13.65 19.23 -35.16
C SER A 309 -14.47 17.99 -34.82
N PHE A 310 -14.62 17.67 -33.53
CA PHE A 310 -15.35 16.49 -33.11
C PHE A 310 -15.88 16.58 -31.67
N LEU A 311 -16.90 15.77 -31.40
CA LEU A 311 -17.46 15.53 -30.09
C LEU A 311 -17.29 14.06 -29.72
N GLU A 312 -16.72 13.77 -28.55
CA GLU A 312 -16.47 12.44 -28.04
C GLU A 312 -17.28 12.20 -26.76
N LEU A 313 -17.94 11.06 -26.69
CA LEU A 313 -18.65 10.55 -25.53
C LEU A 313 -18.07 9.20 -25.15
N LYS A 314 -17.66 9.04 -23.90
CA LYS A 314 -17.21 7.76 -23.33
C LYS A 314 -18.00 7.45 -22.07
N GLY A 315 -18.40 6.19 -21.94
CA GLY A 315 -19.00 5.64 -20.73
C GLY A 315 -18.44 4.27 -20.43
N ASN A 316 -18.07 4.01 -19.21
CA ASN A 316 -17.65 2.68 -18.81
C ASN A 316 -18.27 2.26 -17.48
N ILE A 317 -18.48 0.96 -17.34
CA ILE A 317 -18.88 0.31 -16.09
C ILE A 317 -17.94 -0.87 -15.88
N GLY A 318 -17.36 -0.96 -14.69
CA GLY A 318 -16.50 -2.06 -14.26
C GLY A 318 -17.05 -2.72 -13.00
N LEU A 319 -17.25 -4.03 -13.04
CA LEU A 319 -17.46 -4.83 -11.84
C LEU A 319 -16.10 -5.25 -11.30
N THR A 320 -15.83 -4.95 -10.04
CA THR A 320 -14.57 -5.28 -9.37
C THR A 320 -14.76 -6.39 -8.37
N TYR A 321 -13.76 -7.27 -8.24
CA TYR A 321 -13.68 -8.30 -7.21
C TYR A 321 -12.35 -8.17 -6.48
N LEU A 322 -12.43 -8.04 -5.14
CA LEU A 322 -11.27 -7.92 -4.27
C LEU A 322 -10.66 -9.30 -4.01
N LEU A 323 -9.39 -9.44 -4.35
CA LEU A 323 -8.54 -10.59 -4.05
C LEU A 323 -7.64 -10.31 -2.85
N ALA A 324 -6.93 -11.35 -2.40
CA ALA A 324 -5.92 -11.24 -1.35
C ALA A 324 -4.84 -10.19 -1.69
N ASN A 325 -4.24 -9.58 -0.66
CA ASN A 325 -3.17 -8.59 -0.80
C ASN A 325 -3.55 -7.35 -1.65
N ASN A 326 -4.84 -6.97 -1.62
CA ASN A 326 -5.38 -5.78 -2.30
C ASN A 326 -5.30 -5.80 -3.83
N TRP A 327 -5.21 -6.97 -4.41
CA TRP A 327 -5.45 -7.15 -5.83
C TRP A 327 -6.94 -7.04 -6.12
N GLN A 328 -7.27 -6.40 -7.22
CA GLN A 328 -8.65 -6.28 -7.70
C GLN A 328 -8.71 -6.70 -9.17
N LEU A 329 -9.58 -7.66 -9.44
CA LEU A 329 -9.96 -8.03 -10.80
C LEU A 329 -11.13 -7.15 -11.24
N LEU A 330 -11.16 -6.79 -12.51
CA LEU A 330 -12.23 -6.00 -13.11
C LEU A 330 -12.78 -6.72 -14.34
N ALA A 331 -14.10 -6.78 -14.44
CA ALA A 331 -14.81 -7.03 -15.69
C ALA A 331 -15.32 -5.67 -16.19
N ILE A 332 -14.98 -5.28 -17.40
CA ILE A 332 -15.19 -3.93 -17.91
C ILE A 332 -16.09 -3.98 -19.13
N LEU A 333 -17.11 -3.11 -19.14
CA LEU A 333 -17.91 -2.74 -20.31
C LEU A 333 -17.63 -1.28 -20.63
N ASP A 334 -17.29 -0.97 -21.87
CA ASP A 334 -16.87 0.36 -22.31
C ASP A 334 -17.61 0.73 -23.61
N TYR A 335 -18.24 1.89 -23.60
CA TYR A 335 -18.86 2.48 -24.77
C TYR A 335 -18.15 3.77 -25.14
N TRP A 336 -17.79 3.91 -26.40
CA TRP A 336 -17.09 5.06 -26.94
C TRP A 336 -17.75 5.49 -28.25
N GLN A 337 -18.19 6.72 -28.32
CA GLN A 337 -18.74 7.35 -29.51
C GLN A 337 -17.98 8.64 -29.81
N SER A 338 -17.66 8.85 -31.06
CA SER A 338 -17.06 10.10 -31.54
C SER A 338 -17.76 10.54 -32.82
N ASN A 339 -18.22 11.80 -32.83
CA ASN A 339 -18.90 12.41 -33.96
C ASN A 339 -18.03 13.50 -34.56
N ALA A 340 -17.63 13.36 -35.81
CA ALA A 340 -17.03 14.46 -36.57
C ALA A 340 -18.06 15.56 -36.82
N LEU A 341 -17.73 16.81 -36.47
CA LEU A 341 -18.68 17.93 -36.47
C LEU A 341 -18.62 18.75 -37.77
N THR A 342 -17.54 18.69 -38.50
CA THR A 342 -17.36 19.40 -39.79
C THR A 342 -17.11 18.42 -40.91
N ASN A 343 -17.45 18.81 -42.18
CA ASN A 343 -16.99 18.11 -43.37
C ASN A 343 -15.48 18.30 -43.48
N VAL A 344 -14.75 17.45 -42.73
CA VAL A 344 -13.34 17.56 -42.56
C VAL A 344 -12.66 17.16 -43.87
N THR A 345 -11.83 18.04 -44.38
CA THR A 345 -10.96 17.76 -45.52
C THR A 345 -10.16 16.49 -45.27
N ALA A 346 -9.88 15.71 -46.31
CA ALA A 346 -9.17 14.41 -46.29
C ALA A 346 -7.83 14.42 -45.51
N LEU A 347 -7.33 15.60 -45.13
CA LEU A 347 -6.10 15.82 -44.37
C LEU A 347 -6.20 15.54 -42.86
N SER A 348 -7.39 15.53 -42.25
CA SER A 348 -7.52 15.40 -40.79
C SER A 348 -7.81 13.96 -40.32
N ASN A 349 -8.17 13.07 -41.21
CA ASN A 349 -8.49 11.65 -40.94
C ASN A 349 -9.39 11.45 -39.69
N LEU A 350 -10.40 12.34 -39.56
CA LEU A 350 -11.45 12.25 -38.54
C LEU A 350 -12.63 11.47 -39.06
N ALA A 351 -13.29 10.69 -38.23
CA ALA A 351 -14.51 9.97 -38.59
C ALA A 351 -15.52 9.91 -37.44
N THR A 352 -16.78 9.74 -37.84
CA THR A 352 -17.83 9.37 -36.89
C THR A 352 -17.81 7.86 -36.71
N PHE A 353 -17.71 7.43 -35.47
CA PHE A 353 -17.72 6.01 -35.10
C PHE A 353 -18.34 5.80 -33.73
N SER A 354 -18.75 4.56 -33.44
CA SER A 354 -19.09 4.11 -32.11
C SER A 354 -18.44 2.74 -31.85
N THR A 355 -18.03 2.49 -30.62
CA THR A 355 -17.40 1.24 -30.21
C THR A 355 -18.04 0.75 -28.93
N LEU A 356 -18.45 -0.50 -28.90
CA LEU A 356 -18.79 -1.21 -27.67
C LEU A 356 -17.71 -2.23 -27.41
N SER A 357 -17.02 -2.10 -26.28
CA SER A 357 -15.91 -2.99 -25.90
C SER A 357 -16.20 -3.64 -24.55
N TYR A 358 -15.70 -4.85 -24.40
CA TYR A 358 -15.68 -5.57 -23.14
C TYR A 358 -14.27 -6.05 -22.86
N GLY A 359 -13.96 -6.26 -21.60
CA GLY A 359 -12.61 -6.68 -21.26
C GLY A 359 -12.42 -6.93 -19.78
N ILE A 360 -11.17 -7.15 -19.47
CA ILE A 360 -10.71 -7.43 -18.10
C ILE A 360 -9.68 -6.41 -17.67
N GLY A 361 -9.61 -6.21 -16.38
CA GLY A 361 -8.60 -5.36 -15.78
C GLY A 361 -8.04 -5.96 -14.49
N LEU A 362 -6.88 -5.50 -14.14
CA LEU A 362 -6.20 -5.83 -12.90
C LEU A 362 -5.69 -4.54 -12.28
N GLN A 363 -5.99 -4.31 -11.02
CA GLN A 363 -5.45 -3.17 -10.30
C GLN A 363 -4.96 -3.55 -8.90
N ARG A 364 -3.99 -2.80 -8.43
CA ARG A 364 -3.46 -2.90 -7.08
C ARG A 364 -2.98 -1.55 -6.60
N GLN A 365 -3.32 -1.22 -5.36
CA GLN A 365 -2.76 -0.06 -4.67
C GLN A 365 -2.31 -0.49 -3.28
N LYS A 366 -1.03 -0.31 -3.00
CA LYS A 366 -0.44 -0.54 -1.68
C LYS A 366 0.60 0.54 -1.44
N LEU A 367 0.24 1.56 -0.69
CA LEU A 367 1.07 2.72 -0.37
C LEU A 367 1.15 2.87 1.15
N ASP A 368 2.20 3.47 1.65
CA ASP A 368 2.36 3.78 3.08
C ASP A 368 1.59 5.04 3.50
N PHE A 369 1.49 6.04 2.61
CA PHE A 369 0.76 7.28 2.86
C PHE A 369 0.26 7.88 1.54
N LEU A 370 -1.06 8.04 1.40
CA LEU A 370 -1.67 8.45 0.13
C LEU A 370 -1.28 9.86 -0.35
N PRO A 371 -1.23 10.92 0.50
CA PRO A 371 -0.90 12.26 0.04
C PRO A 371 0.53 12.40 -0.50
N ASN A 372 1.50 11.70 0.10
CA ASN A 372 2.91 11.75 -0.31
C ASN A 372 3.59 10.39 -0.04
N PRO A 373 3.40 9.40 -0.93
CA PRO A 373 3.91 8.06 -0.73
C PRO A 373 5.44 8.00 -0.69
N ARG A 374 5.97 7.26 0.28
CA ARG A 374 7.40 6.96 0.41
C ARG A 374 7.72 5.54 -0.02
N LYS A 375 6.77 4.62 0.19
CA LYS A 375 6.93 3.21 -0.10
C LYS A 375 5.65 2.63 -0.66
N GLY A 376 5.81 1.75 -1.65
CA GLY A 376 4.70 0.97 -2.17
C GLY A 376 4.56 1.04 -3.67
N MET A 377 3.40 0.60 -4.15
CA MET A 377 3.12 0.53 -5.59
C MET A 377 1.66 0.82 -5.89
N GLN A 378 1.45 1.36 -7.09
CA GLN A 378 0.16 1.43 -7.78
C GLN A 378 0.31 0.75 -9.13
N LEU A 379 -0.64 -0.10 -9.50
CA LEU A 379 -0.71 -0.77 -10.79
C LEU A 379 -2.14 -0.73 -11.29
N LYS A 380 -2.29 -0.45 -12.58
CA LYS A 380 -3.55 -0.62 -13.32
C LYS A 380 -3.21 -1.22 -14.68
N ALA A 381 -3.87 -2.30 -15.04
CA ALA A 381 -3.77 -2.91 -16.35
C ALA A 381 -5.17 -3.22 -16.86
N SER A 382 -5.42 -3.02 -18.15
CA SER A 382 -6.68 -3.39 -18.79
C SER A 382 -6.47 -3.85 -20.22
N TYR A 383 -7.25 -4.82 -20.62
CA TYR A 383 -7.33 -5.29 -21.99
C TYR A 383 -8.80 -5.30 -22.41
N LEU A 384 -9.10 -4.60 -23.48
CA LEU A 384 -10.46 -4.43 -24.01
C LEU A 384 -10.49 -4.84 -25.48
N VAL A 385 -11.53 -5.56 -25.86
CA VAL A 385 -11.83 -5.94 -27.24
C VAL A 385 -13.24 -5.47 -27.55
N GLY A 386 -13.44 -4.90 -28.71
CA GLY A 386 -14.75 -4.38 -29.09
C GLY A 386 -15.00 -4.37 -30.59
N ASN A 387 -16.25 -4.16 -30.93
CA ASN A 387 -16.69 -3.94 -32.29
C ASN A 387 -16.88 -2.43 -32.51
N LYS A 388 -16.15 -1.88 -33.46
CA LYS A 388 -16.23 -0.50 -33.88
C LYS A 388 -17.12 -0.39 -35.12
N LYS A 389 -18.18 0.36 -35.00
CA LYS A 389 -19.08 0.73 -36.09
C LYS A 389 -18.65 2.09 -36.67
N ALA A 390 -18.18 2.09 -37.91
CA ALA A 390 -17.81 3.27 -38.67
C ALA A 390 -18.42 3.15 -40.09
N GLN A 391 -17.65 3.25 -41.14
CA GLN A 391 -18.09 2.90 -42.50
C GLN A 391 -18.30 1.40 -42.68
N SER A 392 -17.64 0.60 -41.86
CA SER A 392 -17.79 -0.85 -41.77
C SER A 392 -17.58 -1.28 -40.31
N ASP A 393 -18.01 -2.51 -40.02
CA ASP A 393 -17.75 -3.09 -38.69
C ASP A 393 -16.30 -3.57 -38.62
N LEU A 394 -15.58 -3.07 -37.63
CA LEU A 394 -14.15 -3.34 -37.44
C LEU A 394 -13.87 -3.84 -36.03
N LEU A 395 -13.07 -4.90 -35.94
CA LEU A 395 -12.53 -5.32 -34.66
C LEU A 395 -11.52 -4.27 -34.16
N THR A 396 -11.64 -3.89 -32.91
CA THR A 396 -10.66 -3.04 -32.21
C THR A 396 -10.28 -3.66 -30.88
N TRP A 397 -9.02 -3.45 -30.47
CA TRP A 397 -8.60 -3.83 -29.14
C TRP A 397 -7.67 -2.76 -28.55
N ARG A 398 -7.68 -2.65 -27.23
CA ARG A 398 -6.87 -1.70 -26.46
C ARG A 398 -6.19 -2.43 -25.32
N LEU A 399 -4.92 -2.13 -25.13
CA LEU A 399 -4.11 -2.59 -24.00
C LEU A 399 -3.56 -1.36 -23.28
N GLU A 400 -3.84 -1.26 -22.00
CA GLU A 400 -3.37 -0.15 -21.17
C GLU A 400 -2.72 -0.71 -19.91
N LEU A 401 -1.54 -0.19 -19.58
CA LEU A 401 -0.79 -0.50 -18.37
C LEU A 401 -0.28 0.80 -17.77
N SER A 402 -0.51 1.01 -16.51
CA SER A 402 0.06 2.13 -15.75
C SER A 402 0.55 1.60 -14.40
N GLN A 403 1.80 1.88 -14.08
CA GLN A 403 2.34 1.52 -12.77
C GLN A 403 3.22 2.64 -12.21
N ARG A 404 3.25 2.73 -10.90
CA ARG A 404 4.11 3.63 -10.15
C ARG A 404 4.66 2.92 -8.92
N TYR A 405 5.96 3.00 -8.75
CA TYR A 405 6.68 2.48 -7.59
C TYR A 405 7.27 3.61 -6.77
N PHE A 406 7.28 3.43 -5.45
CA PHE A 406 7.94 4.33 -4.50
C PHE A 406 8.93 3.51 -3.67
N LEU A 407 10.20 3.85 -3.77
CA LEU A 407 11.30 3.15 -3.13
C LEU A 407 11.99 4.10 -2.14
N PRO A 408 11.88 3.86 -0.83
CA PRO A 408 12.60 4.66 0.15
C PRO A 408 14.09 4.33 0.09
N LEU A 409 14.93 5.32 -0.23
CA LEU A 409 16.39 5.20 -0.18
C LEU A 409 16.92 5.46 1.24
N THR A 410 16.33 6.48 1.88
CA THR A 410 16.60 6.83 3.29
C THR A 410 15.28 7.29 3.96
N LYS A 411 15.37 7.76 5.20
CA LYS A 411 14.20 8.35 5.90
C LYS A 411 13.62 9.57 5.19
N ARG A 412 14.43 10.32 4.41
CA ARG A 412 14.02 11.54 3.70
C ARG A 412 14.16 11.47 2.18
N GLN A 413 14.63 10.38 1.63
CA GLN A 413 14.87 10.25 0.20
C GLN A 413 14.03 9.13 -0.38
N VAL A 414 13.33 9.43 -1.46
CA VAL A 414 12.45 8.48 -2.16
C VAL A 414 12.74 8.55 -3.65
N LEU A 415 12.84 7.38 -4.27
CA LEU A 415 12.86 7.24 -5.71
C LEU A 415 11.48 6.80 -6.18
N SER A 416 10.88 7.56 -7.10
CA SER A 416 9.60 7.20 -7.72
C SER A 416 9.84 6.84 -9.18
N LEU A 417 9.38 5.65 -9.57
CA LEU A 417 9.40 5.17 -10.96
C LEU A 417 7.97 5.08 -11.46
N SER A 418 7.65 5.80 -12.52
CA SER A 418 6.36 5.76 -13.21
C SER A 418 6.54 5.14 -14.59
N GLN A 419 5.65 4.24 -14.98
CA GLN A 419 5.64 3.61 -16.30
C GLN A 419 4.21 3.58 -16.83
N GLU A 420 4.06 3.84 -18.12
CA GLU A 420 2.78 3.76 -18.80
C GLU A 420 2.98 3.13 -20.18
N PHE A 421 2.12 2.20 -20.53
CA PHE A 421 2.01 1.64 -21.87
C PHE A 421 0.56 1.69 -22.31
N ALA A 422 0.32 2.23 -23.49
CA ALA A 422 -1.02 2.24 -24.08
C ALA A 422 -0.91 1.89 -25.57
N HIS A 423 -1.79 1.03 -26.05
CA HIS A 423 -1.85 0.63 -27.44
C HIS A 423 -3.30 0.44 -27.87
N ILE A 424 -3.64 1.00 -29.02
CA ILE A 424 -4.90 0.77 -29.70
C ILE A 424 -4.64 0.21 -31.09
N GLN A 425 -5.36 -0.84 -31.48
CA GLN A 425 -5.28 -1.50 -32.76
C GLN A 425 -6.66 -1.69 -33.36
N SER A 426 -6.79 -1.34 -34.63
CA SER A 426 -7.92 -1.65 -35.50
C SER A 426 -7.41 -1.68 -36.94
N ALA A 427 -8.15 -2.28 -37.86
CA ALA A 427 -7.82 -2.29 -39.28
C ALA A 427 -7.72 -0.86 -39.85
N THR A 428 -8.58 0.05 -39.40
CA THR A 428 -8.53 1.48 -39.70
C THR A 428 -8.61 2.27 -38.40
N LEU A 429 -7.68 3.19 -38.18
CA LEU A 429 -7.66 4.12 -37.05
C LEU A 429 -7.94 5.53 -37.53
N PHE A 430 -8.63 6.32 -36.72
CA PHE A 430 -8.95 7.72 -36.98
C PHE A 430 -8.22 8.62 -35.98
N SER A 431 -7.97 9.89 -36.34
CA SER A 431 -7.25 10.83 -35.47
C SER A 431 -7.97 11.07 -34.14
N ASN A 432 -9.30 11.02 -34.12
CA ASN A 432 -10.12 11.16 -32.91
C ASN A 432 -10.21 9.87 -32.05
N GLU A 433 -9.54 8.77 -32.46
CA GLU A 433 -9.38 7.56 -31.63
C GLU A 433 -8.03 7.50 -30.89
N LEU A 434 -7.11 8.38 -31.22
CA LEU A 434 -5.76 8.33 -30.68
C LEU A 434 -5.73 8.75 -29.19
N TYR A 435 -4.80 8.18 -28.46
CA TYR A 435 -4.50 8.64 -27.11
C TYR A 435 -3.90 10.03 -27.16
N ARG A 436 -4.30 10.88 -26.22
CA ARG A 436 -3.77 12.21 -25.99
C ARG A 436 -2.73 12.15 -24.89
N PHE A 437 -1.51 12.60 -25.16
CA PHE A 437 -0.38 12.48 -24.26
C PHE A 437 0.41 13.80 -24.19
N GLY A 438 0.97 14.10 -23.02
CA GLY A 438 1.69 15.33 -22.70
C GLY A 438 1.08 16.08 -21.52
N GLY A 439 1.84 16.96 -20.92
CA GLY A 439 1.40 17.84 -19.83
C GLY A 439 1.96 17.49 -18.45
N LEU A 440 1.46 18.17 -17.44
CA LEU A 440 2.00 18.20 -16.07
C LEU A 440 2.17 16.81 -15.41
N GLU A 441 1.28 15.88 -15.66
CA GLU A 441 1.27 14.60 -14.94
C GLU A 441 2.08 13.50 -15.61
N ARG A 442 2.34 13.60 -16.92
CA ARG A 442 2.89 12.49 -17.71
C ARG A 442 4.16 12.82 -18.49
N MET A 443 4.25 13.98 -19.11
CA MET A 443 5.40 14.39 -19.93
C MET A 443 5.65 15.87 -19.68
N ARG A 444 6.24 16.14 -18.53
CA ARG A 444 6.52 17.50 -18.06
C ARG A 444 7.51 18.18 -19.02
N GLY A 445 7.30 19.47 -19.32
CA GLY A 445 8.07 20.19 -20.34
C GLY A 445 7.41 20.25 -21.72
N PHE A 446 6.25 19.57 -21.88
CA PHE A 446 5.39 19.70 -23.07
C PHE A 446 4.01 20.23 -22.67
N ASP A 447 3.28 20.75 -23.66
CA ASP A 447 1.90 21.21 -23.45
C ASP A 447 0.96 20.03 -23.18
N GLU A 448 -0.18 20.32 -22.56
CA GLU A 448 -1.25 19.35 -22.39
C GLU A 448 -1.73 18.85 -23.76
N GLU A 449 -1.88 17.51 -23.86
CA GLU A 449 -2.33 16.85 -25.10
C GLU A 449 -1.46 17.16 -26.34
N ALA A 450 -0.16 17.42 -26.14
CA ALA A 450 0.76 17.78 -27.22
C ALA A 450 0.89 16.67 -28.29
N PHE A 451 0.66 15.40 -27.92
CA PHE A 451 0.84 14.25 -28.81
C PHE A 451 -0.43 13.44 -28.95
N PHE A 452 -0.74 13.04 -30.19
CA PHE A 452 -1.81 12.11 -30.54
C PHE A 452 -1.18 10.80 -31.01
N VAL A 453 -1.38 9.71 -30.28
CA VAL A 453 -0.62 8.48 -30.47
C VAL A 453 -1.52 7.23 -30.45
N SER A 454 -1.20 6.28 -31.30
CA SER A 454 -1.81 4.93 -31.29
C SER A 454 -1.09 3.99 -30.33
N THR A 455 0.21 4.26 -30.10
CA THR A 455 1.03 3.52 -29.16
C THR A 455 1.88 4.48 -28.35
N LEU A 456 1.92 4.25 -27.06
CA LEU A 456 2.67 5.01 -26.06
C LEU A 456 3.46 4.05 -25.18
N ALA A 457 4.77 4.30 -25.02
CA ALA A 457 5.57 3.73 -23.95
C ALA A 457 6.25 4.90 -23.22
N PHE A 458 5.92 5.09 -21.96
CA PHE A 458 6.42 6.17 -21.10
C PHE A 458 7.13 5.61 -19.88
N ALA A 459 8.22 6.26 -19.50
CA ALA A 459 8.94 6.03 -18.25
C ALA A 459 9.35 7.37 -17.63
N GLY A 460 8.98 7.58 -16.37
CA GLY A 460 9.35 8.74 -15.57
C GLY A 460 10.10 8.30 -14.32
N LEU A 461 11.24 8.93 -14.07
CA LEU A 461 12.04 8.75 -12.87
C LEU A 461 12.04 10.05 -12.09
N GLU A 462 11.77 9.97 -10.79
CA GLU A 462 11.68 11.13 -9.92
C GLU A 462 12.40 10.85 -8.60
N TYR A 463 13.39 11.67 -8.30
CA TYR A 463 14.05 11.70 -6.99
C TYR A 463 13.38 12.76 -6.12
N ARG A 464 12.89 12.35 -4.96
CA ARG A 464 12.24 13.22 -3.98
C ARG A 464 13.07 13.35 -2.72
N PHE A 465 13.26 14.59 -2.27
CA PHE A 465 13.80 14.89 -0.95
C PHE A 465 12.68 15.43 -0.06
N LEU A 466 12.28 14.65 0.94
CA LEU A 466 11.17 14.97 1.82
C LEU A 466 11.59 16.03 2.84
N LEU A 467 10.85 17.12 2.88
CA LEU A 467 10.95 18.15 3.92
C LEU A 467 10.20 17.70 5.16
N ASP A 468 8.98 17.20 4.96
CA ASP A 468 8.10 16.60 5.96
C ASP A 468 7.21 15.51 5.32
N GLN A 469 6.13 15.13 6.01
CA GLN A 469 5.20 14.10 5.50
C GLN A 469 4.36 14.55 4.30
N TYR A 470 4.23 15.86 4.03
CA TYR A 470 3.41 16.44 2.95
C TYR A 470 4.21 17.19 1.91
N ALA A 471 5.44 17.62 2.25
CA ALA A 471 6.24 18.51 1.43
C ALA A 471 7.54 17.84 0.95
N HIS A 472 7.95 18.13 -0.28
CA HIS A 472 9.21 17.62 -0.85
C HIS A 472 9.70 18.46 -2.01
N PHE A 473 11.01 18.48 -2.21
CA PHE A 473 11.66 18.82 -3.47
C PHE A 473 11.74 17.61 -4.37
N LEU A 474 11.71 17.83 -5.68
CA LEU A 474 11.87 16.76 -6.64
C LEU A 474 12.73 17.19 -7.83
N VAL A 475 13.49 16.24 -8.37
CA VAL A 475 14.15 16.32 -9.67
C VAL A 475 13.63 15.14 -10.47
N PHE A 476 13.35 15.37 -11.74
CA PHE A 476 12.75 14.34 -12.57
C PHE A 476 13.38 14.27 -13.97
N THR A 477 13.26 13.09 -14.56
CA THR A 477 13.43 12.86 -15.99
C THR A 477 12.29 11.99 -16.50
N ASP A 478 11.70 12.41 -17.60
CA ASP A 478 10.62 11.73 -18.29
C ASP A 478 11.09 11.34 -19.69
N TRP A 479 10.76 10.15 -20.14
CA TRP A 479 11.03 9.67 -21.47
C TRP A 479 9.80 8.98 -22.04
N ALA A 480 9.52 9.18 -23.34
CA ALA A 480 8.44 8.48 -24.03
C ALA A 480 8.84 8.12 -25.47
N TRP A 481 8.45 6.91 -25.85
CA TRP A 481 8.39 6.49 -27.24
C TRP A 481 6.93 6.51 -27.71
N LEU A 482 6.69 7.18 -28.84
CA LEU A 482 5.38 7.53 -29.36
C LEU A 482 5.24 7.05 -30.80
N GLN A 483 4.11 6.42 -31.12
CA GLN A 483 3.78 6.03 -32.50
C GLN A 483 2.40 6.54 -32.89
N ASN A 484 2.32 7.18 -34.06
CA ASN A 484 1.05 7.56 -34.67
C ASN A 484 0.85 6.80 -36.00
N LYS A 485 -0.05 5.82 -35.99
CA LYS A 485 -0.36 5.01 -37.19
C LYS A 485 -1.25 5.72 -38.21
N VAL A 486 -1.93 6.80 -37.80
CA VAL A 486 -2.82 7.57 -38.68
C VAL A 486 -2.04 8.49 -39.60
N LEU A 487 -0.93 9.06 -39.12
CA LEU A 487 -0.03 9.95 -39.87
C LEU A 487 1.15 9.19 -40.47
N GLY A 488 0.90 8.09 -41.21
CA GLY A 488 1.96 7.37 -41.93
C GLY A 488 2.94 6.62 -41.03
N GLN A 489 2.48 6.08 -39.88
CA GLN A 489 3.29 5.33 -38.91
C GLN A 489 4.47 6.13 -38.32
N GLN A 490 4.30 7.44 -38.16
CA GLN A 490 5.34 8.27 -37.55
C GLN A 490 5.68 7.79 -36.15
N GLN A 491 6.98 7.65 -35.90
CA GLN A 491 7.53 7.30 -34.59
C GLN A 491 8.42 8.46 -34.10
N THR A 492 8.33 8.77 -32.84
CA THR A 492 9.20 9.76 -32.21
C THR A 492 9.51 9.38 -30.77
N SER A 493 10.70 9.74 -30.32
CA SER A 493 11.05 9.65 -28.92
C SER A 493 11.23 11.05 -28.37
N VAL A 494 10.67 11.29 -27.21
CA VAL A 494 10.74 12.58 -26.52
C VAL A 494 11.24 12.37 -25.11
N TYR A 495 11.93 13.36 -24.58
CA TYR A 495 12.43 13.35 -23.22
C TYR A 495 12.24 14.72 -22.56
N ALA A 496 12.17 14.72 -21.25
CA ALA A 496 12.14 15.94 -20.47
C ALA A 496 12.94 15.77 -19.19
N VAL A 497 13.48 16.88 -18.71
CA VAL A 497 14.13 16.97 -17.40
C VAL A 497 13.61 18.20 -16.67
N GLY A 498 13.62 18.15 -15.35
CA GLY A 498 13.14 19.29 -14.60
C GLY A 498 13.24 19.12 -13.10
N LEU A 499 12.76 20.13 -12.41
CA LEU A 499 12.75 20.20 -10.96
C LEU A 499 11.38 20.71 -10.49
N GLY A 500 11.05 20.42 -9.24
CA GLY A 500 9.81 20.88 -8.66
C GLY A 500 9.86 20.96 -7.14
N LEU A 501 8.86 21.61 -6.62
CA LEU A 501 8.60 21.80 -5.20
C LEU A 501 7.14 21.51 -4.92
N VAL A 502 6.89 20.67 -3.95
CA VAL A 502 5.57 20.41 -3.41
C VAL A 502 5.58 20.86 -1.95
N LEU A 503 4.76 21.86 -1.64
CA LEU A 503 4.49 22.32 -0.28
C LEU A 503 3.10 21.84 0.10
N GLY A 504 3.00 21.05 1.15
CA GLY A 504 1.75 20.43 1.55
C GLY A 504 1.47 20.58 3.05
N SER A 505 0.21 20.44 3.39
CA SER A 505 -0.33 20.35 4.74
C SER A 505 -1.56 19.44 4.74
N GLU A 506 -2.18 19.24 5.89
CA GLU A 506 -3.46 18.53 6.00
C GLU A 506 -4.63 19.22 5.27
N ASN A 507 -4.50 20.53 5.00
CA ASN A 507 -5.55 21.35 4.42
C ASN A 507 -5.35 21.63 2.92
N GLY A 508 -4.21 21.25 2.35
CA GLY A 508 -3.97 21.47 0.92
C GLY A 508 -2.53 21.30 0.50
N GLN A 509 -2.31 21.41 -0.79
CA GLN A 509 -1.02 21.22 -1.42
C GLN A 509 -0.81 22.24 -2.54
N PHE A 510 0.35 22.88 -2.53
CA PHE A 510 0.83 23.73 -3.60
C PHE A 510 1.95 23.01 -4.34
N LYS A 511 1.86 22.95 -5.66
CA LYS A 511 2.84 22.30 -6.54
C LYS A 511 3.40 23.32 -7.51
N LEU A 512 4.71 23.35 -7.62
CA LEU A 512 5.44 24.12 -8.59
C LEU A 512 6.42 23.19 -9.29
N SER A 513 6.43 23.18 -10.63
CA SER A 513 7.42 22.42 -11.39
C SER A 513 7.82 23.15 -12.66
N TYR A 514 9.11 23.07 -12.98
CA TYR A 514 9.68 23.56 -14.20
C TYR A 514 10.28 22.39 -14.97
N GLY A 515 9.88 22.24 -16.23
CA GLY A 515 10.30 21.15 -17.10
C GLY A 515 10.76 21.65 -18.46
N LEU A 516 11.86 21.08 -18.93
CA LEU A 516 12.41 21.27 -20.26
C LEU A 516 12.19 20.00 -21.06
N GLY A 517 11.46 20.09 -22.17
CA GLY A 517 11.19 18.97 -23.06
C GLY A 517 11.86 19.14 -24.42
N SER A 518 12.29 18.02 -25.02
CA SER A 518 12.84 17.98 -26.38
C SER A 518 12.60 16.62 -27.04
N GLN A 519 12.71 16.59 -28.36
CA GLN A 519 12.76 15.33 -29.11
C GLN A 519 14.15 14.73 -29.01
N LEU A 520 14.25 13.41 -29.06
CA LEU A 520 15.54 12.73 -29.05
C LEU A 520 16.41 13.16 -30.26
N GLY A 521 17.64 13.52 -29.96
CA GLY A 521 18.58 14.06 -30.97
C GLY A 521 18.52 15.58 -31.13
N GLN A 522 17.62 16.27 -30.43
CA GLN A 522 17.58 17.74 -30.41
C GLN A 522 18.04 18.28 -29.04
N PRO A 523 18.72 19.41 -28.99
CA PRO A 523 19.16 20.01 -27.73
C PRO A 523 17.96 20.56 -26.94
N LEU A 524 18.10 20.55 -25.61
CA LEU A 524 17.16 21.23 -24.72
C LEU A 524 17.29 22.76 -24.89
N GLN A 525 16.17 23.43 -25.01
CA GLN A 525 16.11 24.88 -25.13
C GLN A 525 15.54 25.47 -23.82
N LEU A 526 16.33 26.26 -23.11
CA LEU A 526 15.93 26.85 -21.83
C LEU A 526 14.72 27.79 -21.95
N ASN A 527 14.61 28.49 -23.10
CA ASN A 527 13.48 29.37 -23.39
C ASN A 527 12.17 28.63 -23.71
N ALA A 528 12.23 27.34 -24.00
CA ALA A 528 11.04 26.51 -24.25
C ALA A 528 10.50 25.80 -22.98
N GLY A 529 11.11 26.08 -21.84
CA GLY A 529 10.70 25.47 -20.57
C GLY A 529 9.26 25.79 -20.18
N LYS A 530 8.59 24.81 -19.59
CA LYS A 530 7.20 24.94 -19.10
C LYS A 530 7.19 25.05 -17.58
N LEU A 531 6.56 26.10 -17.08
CA LEU A 531 6.31 26.30 -15.67
C LEU A 531 4.87 25.85 -15.37
N HIS A 532 4.74 24.91 -14.46
CA HIS A 532 3.44 24.41 -13.99
C HIS A 532 3.21 24.80 -12.54
N VAL A 533 2.06 25.37 -12.26
CA VAL A 533 1.62 25.75 -10.92
C VAL A 533 0.29 25.07 -10.63
N GLY A 534 0.17 24.42 -9.50
CA GLY A 534 -1.05 23.76 -9.06
C GLY A 534 -1.31 24.00 -7.58
N PHE A 535 -2.58 24.14 -7.24
CA PHE A 535 -3.05 24.23 -5.86
C PHE A 535 -4.21 23.27 -5.65
N ILE A 536 -4.20 22.54 -4.56
CA ILE A 536 -5.26 21.61 -4.16
C ILE A 536 -5.67 21.93 -2.72
N SER A 537 -6.95 22.18 -2.50
CA SER A 537 -7.51 22.35 -1.14
C SER A 537 -8.15 21.04 -0.69
N TYR A 538 -7.82 20.58 0.51
CA TYR A 538 -8.40 19.39 1.15
C TYR A 538 -9.40 19.77 2.24
N PHE A 539 -10.53 19.06 2.32
CA PHE A 539 -11.60 19.31 3.30
C PHE A 539 -12.28 18.02 3.79
#